data_580e5abf5477fa8c92c6869075265cb2
#
_entry.id   580e5abf5477fa8c92c6869075265cb2
#
_cell.length_a   1.000
_cell.length_b   1.000
_cell.length_c   1.000
_cell.angle_alpha   90.00
_cell.angle_beta   90.00
_cell.angle_gamma   90.00
#
_symmetry.space_group_name_H-M   'P 1'
#
loop_
_entity.id
_entity.type
_entity.pdbx_description
1 polymer ?
#
loop_
_entity_poly.entity_id
_entity_poly.type
_entity_poly.pdbx_seq_one_letter_code
_entity_poly.pdbx_strand_id
1 'polypeptide(L)'
;MDKRIFILALAAFTVGSVELVIAGILDMIARDLRVSVGVAGQLVSVYSLVFALGSPVLIALTTKVERRRLLVIAMLVFTAGNIMSMLSPNFTMLLLSRVILAASCSIVVVLSITLASGIVTPEAKGRAIGMIFMGISGALVLGVPLGTLIGEAWGWRATFAFIGVLSFIVTICIMKFLPQAASPPKLPMREQLRTLGNSKIVFAHLVSILQMTGQFTIYAYITPFLQTMLNLSPGQISFVLLVYGLAGIAGGWIGGWAADRFGAARTMIVTLLLHAVAILLL
;
A
#
# COMPACT_ATOMS: atom_id res chain seq x y z
N MET A 1 16.43 12.49 -10.26
CA MET A 1 15.99 11.23 -9.65
C MET A 1 15.97 10.13 -10.70
N ASP A 2 16.37 8.92 -10.36
CA ASP A 2 16.44 7.79 -11.31
C ASP A 2 15.02 7.39 -11.74
N LYS A 3 14.79 7.22 -13.06
CA LYS A 3 13.51 6.80 -13.65
C LYS A 3 12.99 5.45 -13.08
N ARG A 4 13.90 4.63 -12.57
CA ARG A 4 13.60 3.32 -11.97
C ARG A 4 12.76 3.44 -10.68
N ILE A 5 12.97 4.52 -9.91
CA ILE A 5 12.20 4.77 -8.68
C ILE A 5 10.73 5.07 -9.02
N PHE A 6 10.48 5.78 -10.12
CA PHE A 6 9.11 6.01 -10.60
C PHE A 6 8.38 4.71 -10.97
N ILE A 7 9.10 3.74 -11.58
CA ILE A 7 8.52 2.43 -11.90
C ILE A 7 8.16 1.67 -10.61
N LEU A 8 9.03 1.73 -9.59
CA LEU A 8 8.76 1.12 -8.29
C LEU A 8 7.62 1.83 -7.54
N ALA A 9 7.53 3.16 -7.64
CA ALA A 9 6.40 3.93 -7.11
C ALA A 9 5.09 3.59 -7.84
N LEU A 10 5.14 3.38 -9.16
CA LEU A 10 3.99 2.94 -9.94
C LEU A 10 3.56 1.50 -9.57
N ALA A 11 4.51 0.62 -9.25
CA ALA A 11 4.19 -0.70 -8.71
C ALA A 11 3.47 -0.58 -7.35
N ALA A 12 3.98 0.27 -6.44
CA ALA A 12 3.33 0.54 -5.15
C ALA A 12 1.94 1.16 -5.31
N PHE A 13 1.76 2.10 -6.27
CA PHE A 13 0.46 2.65 -6.65
C PHE A 13 -0.51 1.54 -7.11
N THR A 14 -0.05 0.66 -7.99
CA THR A 14 -0.90 -0.39 -8.57
C THR A 14 -1.39 -1.37 -7.52
N VAL A 15 -0.50 -1.83 -6.62
CA VAL A 15 -0.89 -2.77 -5.56
C VAL A 15 -1.70 -2.09 -4.46
N GLY A 16 -1.39 -0.83 -4.11
CA GLY A 16 -2.17 -0.02 -3.19
C GLY A 16 -3.59 0.26 -3.71
N SER A 17 -3.76 0.41 -5.02
CA SER A 17 -5.08 0.61 -5.63
C SER A 17 -6.01 -0.59 -5.39
N VAL A 18 -5.54 -1.83 -5.51
CA VAL A 18 -6.35 -3.04 -5.21
C VAL A 18 -6.73 -3.12 -3.73
N GLU A 19 -5.83 -2.69 -2.85
CA GLU A 19 -6.11 -2.69 -1.40
C GLU A 19 -7.26 -1.73 -1.07
N LEU A 20 -7.14 -0.50 -1.55
CA LEU A 20 -7.99 0.61 -1.14
C LEU A 20 -9.33 0.68 -1.88
N VAL A 21 -9.37 0.27 -3.16
CA VAL A 21 -10.57 0.36 -4.01
C VAL A 21 -11.74 -0.47 -3.51
N ILE A 22 -11.47 -1.54 -2.76
CA ILE A 22 -12.51 -2.43 -2.21
C ILE A 22 -13.55 -1.63 -1.41
N ALA A 23 -13.13 -0.63 -0.64
CA ALA A 23 -14.06 0.19 0.13
C ALA A 23 -15.09 0.91 -0.77
N GLY A 24 -14.67 1.33 -1.97
CA GLY A 24 -15.53 2.02 -2.93
C GLY A 24 -16.47 1.10 -3.73
N ILE A 25 -16.14 -0.19 -3.85
CA ILE A 25 -16.94 -1.16 -4.64
C ILE A 25 -17.60 -2.25 -3.79
N LEU A 26 -17.50 -2.15 -2.45
CA LEU A 26 -17.94 -3.18 -1.52
C LEU A 26 -19.45 -3.48 -1.65
N ASP A 27 -20.27 -2.44 -1.73
CA ASP A 27 -21.72 -2.57 -1.87
C ASP A 27 -22.11 -3.22 -3.20
N MET A 28 -21.38 -2.92 -4.27
CA MET A 28 -21.60 -3.54 -5.59
C MET A 28 -21.30 -5.05 -5.53
N ILE A 29 -20.20 -5.43 -4.87
CA ILE A 29 -19.81 -6.84 -4.66
C ILE A 29 -20.87 -7.55 -3.81
N ALA A 30 -21.30 -6.94 -2.69
CA ALA A 30 -22.27 -7.52 -1.78
C ALA A 30 -23.60 -7.82 -2.49
N ARG A 31 -24.12 -6.87 -3.29
CA ARG A 31 -25.34 -7.03 -4.08
C ARG A 31 -25.21 -8.10 -5.16
N ASP A 32 -24.14 -8.06 -5.95
CA ASP A 32 -23.94 -8.99 -7.08
C ASP A 32 -23.76 -10.44 -6.60
N LEU A 33 -22.98 -10.65 -5.54
CA LEU A 33 -22.70 -11.97 -4.98
C LEU A 33 -23.74 -12.42 -3.92
N ARG A 34 -24.77 -11.60 -3.67
CA ARG A 34 -25.89 -11.86 -2.73
C ARG A 34 -25.41 -12.20 -1.32
N VAL A 35 -24.43 -11.46 -0.81
CA VAL A 35 -23.94 -11.56 0.56
C VAL A 35 -24.21 -10.28 1.32
N SER A 36 -24.23 -10.36 2.66
CA SER A 36 -24.36 -9.14 3.46
C SER A 36 -23.09 -8.27 3.35
N VAL A 37 -23.22 -6.95 3.56
CA VAL A 37 -22.09 -6.01 3.58
C VAL A 37 -21.05 -6.42 4.64
N GLY A 38 -21.50 -6.95 5.79
CA GLY A 38 -20.61 -7.47 6.83
C GLY A 38 -19.80 -8.68 6.36
N VAL A 39 -20.39 -9.60 5.58
CA VAL A 39 -19.67 -10.72 4.95
C VAL A 39 -18.70 -10.19 3.89
N ALA A 40 -19.14 -9.23 3.06
CA ALA A 40 -18.27 -8.60 2.06
C ALA A 40 -17.07 -7.90 2.72
N GLY A 41 -17.22 -7.33 3.91
CA GLY A 41 -16.14 -6.73 4.69
C GLY A 41 -15.00 -7.69 5.03
N GLN A 42 -15.23 -9.01 5.03
CA GLN A 42 -14.19 -10.02 5.21
C GLN A 42 -13.12 -9.96 4.11
N LEU A 43 -13.45 -9.44 2.91
CA LEU A 43 -12.49 -9.21 1.84
C LEU A 43 -11.37 -8.25 2.26
N VAL A 44 -11.69 -7.26 3.11
CA VAL A 44 -10.72 -6.31 3.68
C VAL A 44 -9.95 -6.97 4.82
N SER A 45 -10.63 -7.63 5.76
CA SER A 45 -10.01 -8.25 6.94
C SER A 45 -9.02 -9.36 6.57
N VAL A 46 -9.42 -10.25 5.66
CA VAL A 46 -8.54 -11.34 5.17
C VAL A 46 -7.34 -10.77 4.42
N TYR A 47 -7.56 -9.76 3.59
CA TYR A 47 -6.46 -9.09 2.89
C TYR A 47 -5.45 -8.50 3.87
N SER A 48 -5.90 -7.71 4.85
CA SER A 48 -5.04 -7.06 5.84
C SER A 48 -4.28 -8.07 6.69
N LEU A 49 -4.93 -9.16 7.11
CA LEU A 49 -4.28 -10.24 7.87
C LEU A 49 -3.19 -10.93 7.07
N VAL A 50 -3.49 -11.31 5.82
CA VAL A 50 -2.51 -11.97 4.94
C VAL A 50 -1.38 -11.02 4.57
N PHE A 51 -1.65 -9.75 4.34
CA PHE A 51 -0.64 -8.73 4.09
C PHE A 51 0.32 -8.59 5.28
N ALA A 52 -0.22 -8.47 6.48
CA ALA A 52 0.57 -8.29 7.70
C ALA A 52 1.46 -9.51 8.02
N LEU A 53 0.91 -10.71 7.93
CA LEU A 53 1.64 -11.95 8.20
C LEU A 53 2.50 -12.41 7.02
N GLY A 54 2.05 -12.12 5.80
CA GLY A 54 2.73 -12.52 4.58
C GLY A 54 4.09 -11.86 4.41
N SER A 55 4.21 -10.58 4.73
CA SER A 55 5.44 -9.82 4.53
C SER A 55 6.66 -10.47 5.21
N PRO A 56 6.71 -10.68 6.52
CA PRO A 56 7.87 -11.27 7.18
C PRO A 56 8.12 -12.73 6.74
N VAL A 57 7.05 -13.51 6.58
CA VAL A 57 7.15 -14.93 6.23
C VAL A 57 7.65 -15.11 4.79
N LEU A 58 7.02 -14.45 3.83
CA LEU A 58 7.35 -14.62 2.42
C LEU A 58 8.73 -14.03 2.08
N ILE A 59 9.11 -12.89 2.67
CA ILE A 59 10.45 -12.33 2.50
C ILE A 59 11.52 -13.27 3.06
N ALA A 60 11.26 -13.90 4.22
CA ALA A 60 12.19 -14.87 4.81
C ALA A 60 12.32 -16.14 3.95
N LEU A 61 11.23 -16.67 3.42
CA LEU A 61 11.23 -17.86 2.56
C LEU A 61 11.89 -17.60 1.20
N THR A 62 11.86 -16.36 0.71
CA THR A 62 12.34 -15.99 -0.62
C THR A 62 13.74 -15.35 -0.62
N THR A 63 14.49 -15.46 0.48
CA THR A 63 15.84 -14.88 0.62
C THR A 63 16.85 -15.36 -0.45
N LYS A 64 16.64 -16.56 -1.01
CA LYS A 64 17.51 -17.14 -2.06
C LYS A 64 17.21 -16.58 -3.45
N VAL A 65 16.07 -15.92 -3.64
CA VAL A 65 15.63 -15.43 -4.95
C VAL A 65 16.18 -14.01 -5.14
N GLU A 66 16.74 -13.77 -6.33
CA GLU A 66 17.20 -12.43 -6.75
C GLU A 66 16.03 -11.42 -6.66
N ARG A 67 16.30 -10.24 -6.08
CA ARG A 67 15.25 -9.28 -5.67
C ARG A 67 14.38 -8.77 -6.83
N ARG A 68 14.98 -8.46 -7.98
CA ARG A 68 14.22 -8.07 -9.16
C ARG A 68 13.36 -9.23 -9.67
N ARG A 69 13.91 -10.45 -9.72
CA ARG A 69 13.19 -11.65 -10.15
C ARG A 69 12.00 -11.92 -9.22
N LEU A 70 12.21 -11.78 -7.92
CA LEU A 70 11.14 -11.93 -6.93
C LEU A 70 10.04 -10.88 -7.12
N LEU A 71 10.41 -9.62 -7.39
CA LEU A 71 9.45 -8.55 -7.66
C LEU A 71 8.62 -8.86 -8.92
N VAL A 72 9.26 -9.33 -10.00
CA VAL A 72 8.56 -9.73 -11.23
C VAL A 72 7.59 -10.89 -10.97
N ILE A 73 8.03 -11.92 -10.23
CA ILE A 73 7.16 -13.04 -9.87
C ILE A 73 5.97 -12.56 -9.04
N ALA A 74 6.20 -11.72 -8.02
CA ALA A 74 5.14 -11.18 -7.19
C ALA A 74 4.13 -10.35 -8.01
N MET A 75 4.60 -9.52 -8.95
CA MET A 75 3.74 -8.76 -9.84
C MET A 75 2.95 -9.65 -10.81
N LEU A 76 3.53 -10.73 -11.32
CA LEU A 76 2.80 -11.71 -12.15
C LEU A 76 1.74 -12.45 -11.34
N VAL A 77 2.06 -12.87 -10.10
CA VAL A 77 1.09 -13.48 -9.18
C VAL A 77 -0.02 -12.49 -8.83
N PHE A 78 0.32 -11.22 -8.62
CA PHE A 78 -0.65 -10.16 -8.41
C PHE A 78 -1.57 -9.95 -9.63
N THR A 79 -1.02 -9.99 -10.84
CA THR A 79 -1.80 -9.93 -12.09
C THR A 79 -2.76 -11.13 -12.20
N ALA A 80 -2.28 -12.34 -11.92
CA ALA A 80 -3.10 -13.54 -11.89
C ALA A 80 -4.21 -13.45 -10.83
N GLY A 81 -3.92 -12.91 -9.64
CA GLY A 81 -4.90 -12.63 -8.60
C GLY A 81 -6.00 -11.67 -9.04
N ASN A 82 -5.65 -10.63 -9.81
CA ASN A 82 -6.63 -9.70 -10.40
C ASN A 82 -7.51 -10.40 -11.45
N ILE A 83 -6.93 -11.22 -12.31
CA ILE A 83 -7.67 -12.03 -13.28
C ILE A 83 -8.63 -12.99 -12.55
N MET A 84 -8.17 -13.64 -11.48
CA MET A 84 -9.01 -14.50 -10.65
C MET A 84 -10.16 -13.71 -10.00
N SER A 85 -9.91 -12.50 -9.51
CA SER A 85 -10.96 -11.62 -8.97
C SER A 85 -11.97 -11.23 -10.04
N MET A 86 -11.52 -10.85 -11.24
CA MET A 86 -12.36 -10.51 -12.38
C MET A 86 -13.28 -11.66 -12.78
N LEU A 87 -12.75 -12.88 -12.79
CA LEU A 87 -13.47 -14.10 -13.23
C LEU A 87 -14.26 -14.77 -12.11
N SER A 88 -14.25 -14.23 -10.87
CA SER A 88 -14.87 -14.89 -9.73
C SER A 88 -16.40 -14.97 -9.86
N PRO A 89 -16.98 -16.17 -9.87
CA PRO A 89 -18.43 -16.37 -9.96
C PRO A 89 -19.12 -16.30 -8.59
N ASN A 90 -18.37 -16.42 -7.50
CA ASN A 90 -18.88 -16.47 -6.14
C ASN A 90 -17.92 -15.81 -5.14
N PHE A 91 -18.45 -15.56 -3.93
CA PHE A 91 -17.71 -14.89 -2.86
C PHE A 91 -16.46 -15.65 -2.42
N THR A 92 -16.50 -16.98 -2.35
CA THR A 92 -15.35 -17.80 -1.92
C THR A 92 -14.16 -17.66 -2.86
N MET A 93 -14.39 -17.70 -4.18
CA MET A 93 -13.32 -17.51 -5.17
C MET A 93 -12.74 -16.09 -5.09
N LEU A 94 -13.59 -15.08 -4.89
CA LEU A 94 -13.15 -13.71 -4.69
C LEU A 94 -12.32 -13.60 -3.40
N LEU A 95 -12.72 -14.24 -2.30
CA LEU A 95 -11.97 -14.25 -1.04
C LEU A 95 -10.60 -14.92 -1.20
N LEU A 96 -10.53 -16.05 -1.92
CA LEU A 96 -9.24 -16.71 -2.22
C LEU A 96 -8.33 -15.82 -3.08
N SER A 97 -8.89 -15.09 -4.03
CA SER A 97 -8.10 -14.13 -4.82
C SER A 97 -7.53 -13.01 -3.96
N ARG A 98 -8.25 -12.58 -2.90
CA ARG A 98 -7.76 -11.59 -1.92
C ARG A 98 -6.54 -12.08 -1.15
N VAL A 99 -6.48 -13.37 -0.81
CA VAL A 99 -5.30 -13.99 -0.20
C VAL A 99 -4.08 -13.90 -1.13
N ILE A 100 -4.25 -14.25 -2.40
CA ILE A 100 -3.18 -14.19 -3.41
C ILE A 100 -2.73 -12.75 -3.64
N LEU A 101 -3.67 -11.81 -3.77
CA LEU A 101 -3.39 -10.39 -3.95
C LEU A 101 -2.65 -9.80 -2.75
N ALA A 102 -3.07 -10.10 -1.52
CA ALA A 102 -2.42 -9.61 -0.31
C ALA A 102 -1.00 -10.16 -0.13
N ALA A 103 -0.81 -11.47 -0.36
CA ALA A 103 0.50 -12.11 -0.29
C ALA A 103 1.49 -11.50 -1.30
N SER A 104 1.06 -11.31 -2.55
CA SER A 104 1.89 -10.67 -3.57
C SER A 104 2.14 -9.19 -3.29
N CYS A 105 1.12 -8.44 -2.85
CA CYS A 105 1.24 -7.03 -2.49
C CYS A 105 2.27 -6.82 -1.36
N SER A 106 2.25 -7.66 -0.33
CA SER A 106 3.20 -7.60 0.79
C SER A 106 4.66 -7.69 0.33
N ILE A 107 4.95 -8.55 -0.66
CA ILE A 107 6.28 -8.66 -1.29
C ILE A 107 6.59 -7.43 -2.13
N VAL A 108 5.65 -6.98 -2.97
CA VAL A 108 5.85 -5.86 -3.89
C VAL A 108 6.19 -4.57 -3.14
N VAL A 109 5.47 -4.24 -2.07
CA VAL A 109 5.71 -3.04 -1.27
C VAL A 109 7.10 -3.09 -0.64
N VAL A 110 7.45 -4.18 0.05
CA VAL A 110 8.76 -4.32 0.72
C VAL A 110 9.90 -4.27 -0.29
N LEU A 111 9.76 -4.97 -1.43
CA LEU A 111 10.80 -4.96 -2.46
C LEU A 111 10.92 -3.61 -3.16
N SER A 112 9.82 -2.91 -3.38
CA SER A 112 9.86 -1.57 -3.96
C SER A 112 10.66 -0.60 -3.09
N ILE A 113 10.43 -0.60 -1.77
CA ILE A 113 11.20 0.20 -0.81
C ILE A 113 12.67 -0.23 -0.79
N THR A 114 12.94 -1.54 -0.72
CA THR A 114 14.30 -2.08 -0.64
C THR A 114 15.11 -1.76 -1.91
N LEU A 115 14.53 -1.98 -3.09
CA LEU A 115 15.18 -1.71 -4.37
C LEU A 115 15.35 -0.21 -4.60
N ALA A 116 14.35 0.60 -4.28
CA ALA A 116 14.44 2.06 -4.39
C ALA A 116 15.58 2.61 -3.53
N SER A 117 15.70 2.16 -2.28
CA SER A 117 16.79 2.58 -1.38
C SER A 117 18.16 2.03 -1.78
N GLY A 118 18.22 0.93 -2.54
CA GLY A 118 19.45 0.34 -3.06
C GLY A 118 19.99 0.95 -4.36
N ILE A 119 19.14 1.68 -5.11
CA ILE A 119 19.50 2.33 -6.38
C ILE A 119 20.16 3.70 -6.16
N VAL A 120 19.90 4.33 -5.03
CA VAL A 120 20.33 5.69 -4.71
C VAL A 120 21.47 5.72 -3.71
N THR A 121 22.17 6.88 -3.64
CA THR A 121 23.18 7.14 -2.61
C THR A 121 22.55 7.23 -1.21
N PRO A 122 23.32 7.02 -0.13
CA PRO A 122 22.80 7.08 1.24
C PRO A 122 22.01 8.37 1.56
N GLU A 123 22.43 9.50 0.98
CA GLU A 123 21.85 10.83 1.19
C GLU A 123 20.50 11.03 0.51
N ALA A 124 20.15 10.17 -0.43
CA ALA A 124 18.91 10.25 -1.21
C ALA A 124 17.89 9.14 -0.85
N LYS A 125 18.20 8.30 0.15
CA LYS A 125 17.32 7.17 0.54
C LYS A 125 15.95 7.63 1.02
N GLY A 126 15.89 8.71 1.81
CA GLY A 126 14.62 9.24 2.30
C GLY A 126 13.70 9.66 1.16
N ARG A 127 14.24 10.38 0.16
CA ARG A 127 13.48 10.77 -1.03
C ARG A 127 13.03 9.58 -1.87
N ALA A 128 13.87 8.55 -2.01
CA ALA A 128 13.51 7.35 -2.74
C ALA A 128 12.36 6.59 -2.06
N ILE A 129 12.42 6.43 -0.73
CA ILE A 129 11.35 5.81 0.07
C ILE A 129 10.09 6.68 0.03
N GLY A 130 10.22 8.01 0.18
CA GLY A 130 9.11 8.96 0.07
C GLY A 130 8.36 8.84 -1.26
N MET A 131 9.06 8.61 -2.38
CA MET A 131 8.43 8.35 -3.69
C MET A 131 7.59 7.08 -3.71
N ILE A 132 7.99 6.02 -3.02
CA ILE A 132 7.18 4.80 -2.93
C ILE A 132 5.89 5.10 -2.15
N PHE A 133 6.01 5.82 -1.02
CA PHE A 133 4.82 6.25 -0.24
C PHE A 133 3.92 7.22 -1.02
N MET A 134 4.49 8.10 -1.86
CA MET A 134 3.70 8.91 -2.80
C MET A 134 2.90 8.03 -3.78
N GLY A 135 3.47 6.91 -4.25
CA GLY A 135 2.76 5.93 -5.05
C GLY A 135 1.54 5.35 -4.31
N ILE A 136 1.73 4.93 -3.05
CA ILE A 136 0.65 4.41 -2.21
C ILE A 136 -0.42 5.48 -1.94
N SER A 137 -0.01 6.70 -1.59
CA SER A 137 -0.95 7.82 -1.39
C SER A 137 -1.67 8.20 -2.70
N GLY A 138 -0.98 8.12 -3.84
CA GLY A 138 -1.58 8.29 -5.16
C GLY A 138 -2.68 7.27 -5.45
N ALA A 139 -2.55 6.04 -4.93
CA ALA A 139 -3.60 5.03 -5.04
C ALA A 139 -4.90 5.47 -4.32
N LEU A 140 -4.79 6.16 -3.19
CA LEU A 140 -5.95 6.71 -2.50
C LEU A 140 -6.60 7.85 -3.30
N VAL A 141 -5.78 8.75 -3.88
CA VAL A 141 -6.26 9.96 -4.58
C VAL A 141 -6.83 9.64 -5.96
N LEU A 142 -6.20 8.74 -6.70
CA LEU A 142 -6.54 8.42 -8.09
C LEU A 142 -7.07 6.99 -8.24
N GLY A 143 -6.45 6.02 -7.57
CA GLY A 143 -6.78 4.61 -7.72
C GLY A 143 -8.18 4.28 -7.22
N VAL A 144 -8.57 4.82 -6.06
CA VAL A 144 -9.92 4.59 -5.50
C VAL A 144 -11.00 5.25 -6.34
N PRO A 145 -10.97 6.55 -6.65
CA PRO A 145 -12.00 7.16 -7.50
C PRO A 145 -12.09 6.55 -8.89
N LEU A 146 -10.96 6.33 -9.56
CA LEU A 146 -10.96 5.70 -10.88
C LEU A 146 -11.53 4.29 -10.84
N GLY A 147 -11.13 3.49 -9.86
CA GLY A 147 -11.62 2.13 -9.71
C GLY A 147 -13.11 2.06 -9.36
N THR A 148 -13.60 3.00 -8.54
CA THR A 148 -15.04 3.11 -8.23
C THR A 148 -15.85 3.53 -9.46
N LEU A 149 -15.41 4.56 -10.20
CA LEU A 149 -16.05 4.99 -11.44
C LEU A 149 -16.10 3.88 -12.50
N ILE A 150 -15.00 3.12 -12.65
CA ILE A 150 -14.97 1.94 -13.53
C ILE A 150 -15.96 0.89 -13.04
N GLY A 151 -16.01 0.65 -11.72
CA GLY A 151 -16.95 -0.29 -11.11
C GLY A 151 -18.41 0.10 -11.29
N GLU A 152 -18.74 1.38 -11.19
CA GLU A 152 -20.08 1.91 -11.45
C GLU A 152 -20.49 1.79 -12.92
N ALA A 153 -19.57 2.10 -13.85
CA ALA A 153 -19.86 2.10 -15.28
C ALA A 153 -19.92 0.68 -15.89
N TRP A 154 -19.05 -0.24 -15.48
CA TRP A 154 -18.87 -1.55 -16.11
C TRP A 154 -18.91 -2.74 -15.14
N GLY A 155 -19.31 -2.49 -13.90
CA GLY A 155 -19.33 -3.49 -12.84
C GLY A 155 -17.98 -3.66 -12.12
N TRP A 156 -18.03 -4.09 -10.87
CA TRP A 156 -16.86 -4.22 -10.00
C TRP A 156 -15.75 -5.14 -10.56
N ARG A 157 -16.11 -6.10 -11.42
CA ARG A 157 -15.14 -6.98 -12.12
C ARG A 157 -14.23 -6.22 -13.06
N ALA A 158 -14.75 -5.16 -13.72
CA ALA A 158 -13.97 -4.30 -14.61
C ALA A 158 -12.88 -3.53 -13.85
N THR A 159 -13.08 -3.20 -12.58
CA THR A 159 -12.05 -2.58 -11.72
C THR A 159 -10.84 -3.49 -11.59
N PHE A 160 -11.06 -4.79 -11.30
CA PHE A 160 -9.96 -5.76 -11.22
C PHE A 160 -9.30 -5.99 -12.58
N ALA A 161 -10.06 -6.00 -13.68
CA ALA A 161 -9.51 -6.07 -15.04
C ALA A 161 -8.57 -4.91 -15.32
N PHE A 162 -8.99 -3.68 -15.02
CA PHE A 162 -8.19 -2.46 -15.20
C PHE A 162 -6.89 -2.52 -14.40
N ILE A 163 -6.96 -2.86 -13.11
CA ILE A 163 -5.77 -2.97 -12.27
C ILE A 163 -4.89 -4.15 -12.72
N GLY A 164 -5.47 -5.24 -13.19
CA GLY A 164 -4.75 -6.37 -13.79
C GLY A 164 -3.94 -5.97 -15.02
N VAL A 165 -4.53 -5.21 -15.94
CA VAL A 165 -3.83 -4.67 -17.11
C VAL A 165 -2.71 -3.71 -16.69
N LEU A 166 -2.99 -2.80 -15.76
CA LEU A 166 -1.98 -1.87 -15.25
C LEU A 166 -0.81 -2.63 -14.60
N SER A 167 -1.09 -3.65 -13.77
CA SER A 167 -0.06 -4.47 -13.13
C SER A 167 0.80 -5.23 -14.14
N PHE A 168 0.21 -5.71 -15.23
CA PHE A 168 0.95 -6.37 -16.30
C PHE A 168 1.88 -5.40 -17.04
N ILE A 169 1.40 -4.19 -17.36
CA ILE A 169 2.23 -3.13 -17.96
C ILE A 169 3.40 -2.79 -17.04
N VAL A 170 3.13 -2.58 -15.75
CA VAL A 170 4.18 -2.30 -14.76
C VAL A 170 5.18 -3.44 -14.65
N THR A 171 4.72 -4.69 -14.73
CA THR A 171 5.61 -5.86 -14.74
C THR A 171 6.58 -5.83 -15.93
N ILE A 172 6.09 -5.49 -17.13
CA ILE A 172 6.93 -5.32 -18.32
C ILE A 172 7.95 -4.19 -18.11
N CYS A 173 7.52 -3.06 -17.53
CA CYS A 173 8.44 -1.97 -17.21
C CYS A 173 9.53 -2.40 -16.23
N ILE A 174 9.18 -3.16 -15.18
CA ILE A 174 10.16 -3.72 -14.22
C ILE A 174 11.15 -4.63 -14.93
N MET A 175 10.68 -5.54 -15.79
CA MET A 175 11.53 -6.44 -16.56
C MET A 175 12.47 -5.71 -17.52
N LYS A 176 12.04 -4.59 -18.09
CA LYS A 176 12.82 -3.85 -19.10
C LYS A 176 13.84 -2.89 -18.48
N PHE A 177 13.47 -2.22 -17.39
CA PHE A 177 14.22 -1.06 -16.89
C PHE A 177 14.93 -1.27 -15.56
N LEU A 178 14.49 -2.21 -14.72
CA LEU A 178 15.20 -2.49 -13.47
C LEU A 178 16.40 -3.41 -13.73
N PRO A 179 17.59 -3.06 -13.20
CA PRO A 179 18.75 -3.94 -13.24
C PRO A 179 18.56 -5.13 -12.30
N GLN A 180 19.32 -6.18 -12.54
CA GLN A 180 19.44 -7.27 -11.57
C GLN A 180 20.02 -6.70 -10.27
N ALA A 181 19.38 -7.02 -9.16
CA ALA A 181 19.82 -6.59 -7.84
C ALA A 181 20.25 -7.81 -7.05
N ALA A 182 21.50 -7.77 -6.57
CA ALA A 182 22.04 -8.85 -5.76
C ALA A 182 21.13 -9.12 -4.56
N SER A 183 20.93 -10.40 -4.24
CA SER A 183 20.28 -10.76 -2.99
C SER A 183 21.18 -10.33 -1.84
N PRO A 184 20.65 -9.64 -0.82
CA PRO A 184 21.43 -9.34 0.37
C PRO A 184 21.94 -10.63 1.01
N PRO A 185 23.06 -10.58 1.76
CA PRO A 185 23.58 -11.74 2.47
C PRO A 185 22.47 -12.39 3.30
N LYS A 186 22.45 -13.71 3.28
CA LYS A 186 21.44 -14.51 4.00
C LYS A 186 21.62 -14.29 5.50
N LEU A 187 20.71 -13.56 6.11
CA LEU A 187 20.59 -13.53 7.55
C LEU A 187 19.70 -14.70 7.97
N PRO A 188 20.20 -15.64 8.79
CA PRO A 188 19.38 -16.71 9.34
C PRO A 188 18.14 -16.12 10.04
N MET A 189 17.00 -16.79 9.96
CA MET A 189 15.75 -16.35 10.63
C MET A 189 16.01 -16.05 12.13
N ARG A 190 16.86 -16.85 12.77
CA ARG A 190 17.26 -16.63 14.18
C ARG A 190 17.93 -15.27 14.40
N GLU A 191 18.76 -14.81 13.48
CA GLU A 191 19.40 -13.49 13.57
C GLU A 191 18.40 -12.36 13.30
N GLN A 192 17.47 -12.56 12.36
CA GLN A 192 16.37 -11.62 12.13
C GLN A 192 15.50 -11.48 13.39
N LEU A 193 15.14 -12.59 14.05
CA LEU A 193 14.41 -12.56 15.32
C LEU A 193 15.25 -11.96 16.47
N ARG A 194 16.57 -12.15 16.45
CA ARG A 194 17.46 -11.54 17.44
C ARG A 194 17.49 -10.01 17.35
N THR A 195 17.23 -9.43 16.18
CA THR A 195 17.10 -7.96 16.06
C THR A 195 15.91 -7.42 16.87
N LEU A 196 14.87 -8.23 17.08
CA LEU A 196 13.75 -7.88 17.98
C LEU A 196 14.15 -7.82 19.46
N GLY A 197 15.33 -8.37 19.83
CA GLY A 197 15.92 -8.17 21.16
C GLY A 197 16.54 -6.78 21.36
N ASN A 198 16.70 -5.98 20.30
CA ASN A 198 17.21 -4.63 20.40
C ASN A 198 16.06 -3.67 20.75
N SER A 199 16.08 -3.10 21.94
CA SER A 199 15.05 -2.18 22.44
C SER A 199 14.81 -0.99 21.51
N LYS A 200 15.84 -0.44 20.85
CA LYS A 200 15.68 0.67 19.88
C LYS A 200 14.84 0.25 18.68
N ILE A 201 15.01 -0.97 18.19
CA ILE A 201 14.23 -1.51 17.07
C ILE A 201 12.79 -1.76 17.51
N VAL A 202 12.60 -2.35 18.69
CA VAL A 202 11.26 -2.58 19.27
C VAL A 202 10.52 -1.25 19.47
N PHE A 203 11.17 -0.24 20.05
CA PHE A 203 10.56 1.08 20.21
C PHE A 203 10.22 1.74 18.86
N ALA A 204 11.07 1.65 17.85
CA ALA A 204 10.78 2.16 16.51
C ALA A 204 9.54 1.47 15.89
N HIS A 205 9.40 0.15 16.04
CA HIS A 205 8.21 -0.57 15.60
C HIS A 205 6.97 -0.18 16.39
N LEU A 206 7.09 -0.03 17.73
CA LEU A 206 5.98 0.39 18.58
C LEU A 206 5.47 1.79 18.17
N VAL A 207 6.37 2.75 17.93
CA VAL A 207 6.01 4.07 17.41
C VAL A 207 5.26 3.95 16.08
N SER A 208 5.75 3.13 15.14
CA SER A 208 5.09 2.92 13.86
C SER A 208 3.69 2.28 14.02
N ILE A 209 3.55 1.30 14.90
CA ILE A 209 2.27 0.64 15.18
C ILE A 209 1.27 1.66 15.76
N LEU A 210 1.67 2.42 16.78
CA LEU A 210 0.81 3.41 17.42
C LEU A 210 0.40 4.53 16.44
N GLN A 211 1.36 5.02 15.64
CA GLN A 211 1.09 6.04 14.62
C GLN A 211 0.10 5.54 13.57
N MET A 212 0.34 4.36 12.99
CA MET A 212 -0.54 3.78 11.98
C MET A 212 -1.92 3.46 12.55
N THR A 213 -2.00 2.93 13.78
CA THR A 213 -3.27 2.69 14.45
C THR A 213 -4.06 4.00 14.61
N GLY A 214 -3.44 5.06 15.11
CA GLY A 214 -4.07 6.37 15.25
C GLY A 214 -4.53 6.94 13.90
N GLN A 215 -3.67 6.90 12.89
CA GLN A 215 -3.98 7.39 11.55
C GLN A 215 -5.15 6.63 10.90
N PHE A 216 -5.15 5.30 10.96
CA PHE A 216 -6.23 4.51 10.38
C PHE A 216 -7.53 4.61 11.19
N THR A 217 -7.46 4.83 12.51
CA THR A 217 -8.64 5.12 13.32
C THR A 217 -9.31 6.41 12.85
N ILE A 218 -8.55 7.50 12.69
CA ILE A 218 -9.08 8.77 12.18
C ILE A 218 -9.64 8.58 10.76
N TYR A 219 -8.89 7.92 9.88
CA TYR A 219 -9.32 7.68 8.51
C TYR A 219 -10.63 6.88 8.43
N ALA A 220 -10.79 5.87 9.27
CA ALA A 220 -12.00 5.05 9.30
C ALA A 220 -13.24 5.84 9.74
N TYR A 221 -13.06 6.80 10.65
CA TYR A 221 -14.16 7.57 11.22
C TYR A 221 -14.30 8.98 10.65
N ILE A 222 -13.43 9.41 9.73
CA ILE A 222 -13.44 10.79 9.19
C ILE A 222 -14.77 11.10 8.49
N THR A 223 -15.30 10.19 7.68
CA THR A 223 -16.55 10.39 6.94
C THR A 223 -17.77 10.55 7.88
N PRO A 224 -18.04 9.60 8.80
CA PRO A 224 -19.09 9.77 9.80
C PRO A 224 -18.90 11.03 10.64
N PHE A 225 -17.70 11.36 11.04
CA PHE A 225 -17.38 12.57 11.81
C PHE A 225 -17.75 13.84 11.04
N LEU A 226 -17.31 13.97 9.79
CA LEU A 226 -17.61 15.12 8.94
C LEU A 226 -19.11 15.25 8.65
N GLN A 227 -19.82 14.13 8.52
CA GLN A 227 -21.27 14.13 8.32
C GLN A 227 -22.05 14.55 9.56
N THR A 228 -21.70 13.97 10.74
CA THR A 228 -22.49 14.13 11.95
C THR A 228 -22.13 15.38 12.74
N MET A 229 -20.85 15.76 12.78
CA MET A 229 -20.38 16.91 13.58
C MET A 229 -20.37 18.21 12.79
N LEU A 230 -20.01 18.16 11.51
CA LEU A 230 -19.89 19.36 10.66
C LEU A 230 -21.02 19.48 9.63
N ASN A 231 -21.94 18.51 9.57
CA ASN A 231 -23.06 18.47 8.62
C ASN A 231 -22.62 18.71 7.14
N LEU A 232 -21.44 18.20 6.77
CA LEU A 232 -20.93 18.39 5.41
C LEU A 232 -21.70 17.53 4.40
N SER A 233 -21.95 18.11 3.24
CA SER A 233 -22.54 17.40 2.11
C SER A 233 -21.58 16.33 1.55
N PRO A 234 -22.07 15.30 0.85
CA PRO A 234 -21.21 14.27 0.23
C PRO A 234 -20.13 14.84 -0.68
N GLY A 235 -20.42 15.90 -1.43
CA GLY A 235 -19.44 16.57 -2.29
C GLY A 235 -18.31 17.24 -1.49
N GLN A 236 -18.64 17.90 -0.39
CA GLN A 236 -17.66 18.51 0.51
C GLN A 236 -16.76 17.45 1.18
N ILE A 237 -17.35 16.31 1.60
CA ILE A 237 -16.59 15.20 2.15
C ILE A 237 -15.62 14.63 1.11
N SER A 238 -16.09 14.43 -0.13
CA SER A 238 -15.22 13.98 -1.23
C SER A 238 -14.05 14.94 -1.47
N PHE A 239 -14.30 16.26 -1.36
CA PHE A 239 -13.24 17.26 -1.47
C PHE A 239 -12.23 17.16 -0.30
N VAL A 240 -12.70 16.98 0.94
CA VAL A 240 -11.82 16.79 2.11
C VAL A 240 -10.95 15.54 1.95
N LEU A 241 -11.53 14.42 1.48
CA LEU A 241 -10.77 13.20 1.22
C LEU A 241 -9.75 13.36 0.09
N LEU A 242 -10.09 14.13 -0.95
CA LEU A 242 -9.14 14.48 -2.00
C LEU A 242 -7.96 15.29 -1.44
N VAL A 243 -8.24 16.31 -0.63
CA VAL A 243 -7.20 17.14 0.01
C VAL A 243 -6.34 16.28 0.94
N TYR A 244 -6.94 15.38 1.71
CA TYR A 244 -6.22 14.42 2.56
C TYR A 244 -5.25 13.56 1.76
N GLY A 245 -5.70 12.99 0.62
CA GLY A 245 -4.86 12.21 -0.26
C GLY A 245 -3.73 13.02 -0.90
N LEU A 246 -4.02 14.25 -1.37
CA LEU A 246 -3.01 15.18 -1.91
C LEU A 246 -1.97 15.57 -0.83
N ALA A 247 -2.40 15.78 0.41
CA ALA A 247 -1.51 16.01 1.55
C ALA A 247 -0.60 14.79 1.80
N GLY A 248 -1.11 13.57 1.63
CA GLY A 248 -0.31 12.34 1.69
C GLY A 248 0.79 12.28 0.63
N ILE A 249 0.49 12.69 -0.61
CA ILE A 249 1.48 12.80 -1.69
C ILE A 249 2.55 13.84 -1.35
N ALA A 250 2.13 15.05 -0.96
CA ALA A 250 3.04 16.12 -0.56
C ALA A 250 3.88 15.73 0.66
N GLY A 251 3.26 15.09 1.67
CA GLY A 251 3.90 14.58 2.87
C GLY A 251 4.97 13.53 2.59
N GLY A 252 4.72 12.62 1.66
CA GLY A 252 5.72 11.64 1.21
C GLY A 252 6.97 12.30 0.62
N TRP A 253 6.78 13.33 -0.21
CA TRP A 253 7.89 14.06 -0.83
C TRP A 253 8.65 14.94 0.18
N ILE A 254 7.92 15.75 0.96
CA ILE A 254 8.51 16.65 1.97
C ILE A 254 9.20 15.84 3.08
N GLY A 255 8.53 14.79 3.57
CA GLY A 255 9.07 13.92 4.62
C GLY A 255 10.33 13.20 4.19
N GLY A 256 10.36 12.69 2.95
CA GLY A 256 11.56 12.07 2.37
C GLY A 256 12.72 13.05 2.24
N TRP A 257 12.47 14.25 1.73
CA TRP A 257 13.47 15.31 1.65
C TRP A 257 13.98 15.76 3.03
N ALA A 258 13.08 15.93 3.98
CA ALA A 258 13.44 16.33 5.35
C ALA A 258 14.26 15.24 6.05
N ALA A 259 13.94 13.98 5.85
CA ALA A 259 14.70 12.87 6.40
C ALA A 259 16.12 12.80 5.86
N ASP A 260 16.31 13.08 4.57
CA ASP A 260 17.64 13.14 3.94
C ASP A 260 18.46 14.35 4.46
N ARG A 261 17.81 15.50 4.71
CA ARG A 261 18.48 16.75 5.08
C ARG A 261 18.74 16.88 6.58
N PHE A 262 17.77 16.52 7.42
CA PHE A 262 17.79 16.74 8.87
C PHE A 262 17.97 15.46 9.68
N GLY A 263 17.96 14.31 9.01
CA GLY A 263 18.01 12.99 9.60
C GLY A 263 16.64 12.43 9.97
N ALA A 264 16.48 11.12 9.82
CA ALA A 264 15.20 10.43 9.98
C ALA A 264 14.59 10.60 11.38
N ALA A 265 15.40 10.52 12.45
CA ALA A 265 14.90 10.62 13.82
C ALA A 265 14.30 12.01 14.13
N ARG A 266 14.98 13.11 13.72
CA ARG A 266 14.46 14.46 13.93
C ARG A 266 13.19 14.69 13.12
N THR A 267 13.18 14.30 11.86
CA THR A 267 12.01 14.41 10.99
C THR A 267 10.83 13.67 11.60
N MET A 268 11.03 12.45 12.09
CA MET A 268 9.99 11.65 12.73
C MET A 268 9.41 12.36 13.97
N ILE A 269 10.25 12.90 14.86
CA ILE A 269 9.79 13.59 16.07
C ILE A 269 8.95 14.83 15.68
N VAL A 270 9.44 15.65 14.77
CA VAL A 270 8.72 16.86 14.33
C VAL A 270 7.39 16.52 13.70
N THR A 271 7.36 15.54 12.80
CA THR A 271 6.11 15.12 12.14
C THR A 271 5.10 14.52 13.11
N LEU A 272 5.54 13.74 14.11
CA LEU A 272 4.66 13.21 15.14
C LEU A 272 4.07 14.32 16.03
N LEU A 273 4.87 15.33 16.40
CA LEU A 273 4.39 16.48 17.17
C LEU A 273 3.36 17.29 16.36
N LEU A 274 3.66 17.56 15.08
CA LEU A 274 2.72 18.25 14.19
C LEU A 274 1.42 17.45 14.02
N HIS A 275 1.51 16.14 13.89
CA HIS A 275 0.33 15.27 13.79
C HIS A 275 -0.49 15.30 15.09
N ALA A 276 0.16 15.20 16.25
CA ALA A 276 -0.53 15.28 17.53
C ALA A 276 -1.23 16.65 17.74
N VAL A 277 -0.57 17.74 17.39
CA VAL A 277 -1.18 19.09 17.46
C VAL A 277 -2.36 19.20 16.49
N ALA A 278 -2.23 18.69 15.27
CA ALA A 278 -3.33 18.73 14.29
C ALA A 278 -4.56 17.95 14.77
N ILE A 279 -4.37 16.81 15.46
CA ILE A 279 -5.48 16.03 16.05
C ILE A 279 -6.13 16.76 17.23
N LEU A 280 -5.33 17.46 18.05
CA LEU A 280 -5.86 18.21 19.18
C LEU A 280 -6.65 19.47 18.77
N LEU A 281 -6.47 19.94 17.54
CA LEU A 281 -7.21 21.08 16.96
C LEU A 281 -8.49 20.66 16.21
N LEU A 282 -8.73 19.37 16.03
CA LEU A 282 -9.97 18.79 15.46
C LEU A 282 -11.04 18.66 16.53
#